data_492a276c720dc93ec52a22335988bcc9
#
_entry.id   492a276c720dc93ec52a22335988bcc9
#
_cell.length_a   1.000
_cell.length_b   1.000
_cell.length_c   1.000
_cell.angle_alpha   90.00
_cell.angle_beta   90.00
_cell.angle_gamma   90.00
#
_symmetry.space_group_name_H-M   'P 1'
#
loop_
_entity.id
_entity.type
_entity.pdbx_description
1 polymer ?
#
loop_
_entity_poly.entity_id
_entity_poly.type
_entity_poly.pdbx_seq_one_letter_code
_entity_poly.pdbx_strand_id
1 'polypeptide(L)'
;MTTEFRIGRTLAIPFAILVIFLIANPRTCKRTLVRNTAAVPTSSASEPAAGGLIINSNVSAPHRHAVVNYPEGLDAVRLQYLVEIDSQFAAPKTMSCSKARGRSTDLCTVLTQRGYAEYSADGPLVLTREGVLKLNGVTEMSDGWIVPVGQRKFVSVERLDDTGDGKFLATVRWQWQPNEIGGSLLGRAQDHTLSAEFAGGVRHWVMNRYVKPPDNDWR
;
A
#
# COMPACT_ATOMS: atom_id res chain seq x y z
N MET A 1 -9.02 60.30 26.31
CA MET A 1 -9.13 58.85 26.65
C MET A 1 -8.21 58.10 25.67
N THR A 2 -7.00 57.85 26.12
CA THR A 2 -5.92 57.22 25.37
C THR A 2 -5.84 55.75 25.81
N THR A 3 -6.13 54.81 24.89
CA THR A 3 -6.07 53.39 25.16
C THR A 3 -4.69 52.88 24.74
N GLU A 4 -3.84 52.52 25.70
CA GLU A 4 -2.54 51.88 25.45
C GLU A 4 -2.71 50.44 25.02
N PHE A 5 -2.13 50.07 23.85
CA PHE A 5 -2.03 48.72 23.34
C PHE A 5 -0.76 48.06 23.89
N ARG A 6 -0.92 47.10 24.81
CA ARG A 6 0.18 46.28 25.32
C ARG A 6 0.52 45.18 24.32
N ILE A 7 1.70 45.27 23.75
CA ILE A 7 2.31 44.26 22.90
C ILE A 7 2.78 43.07 23.77
N GLY A 8 2.12 41.92 23.57
CA GLY A 8 2.49 40.67 24.22
C GLY A 8 3.78 40.09 23.62
N ARG A 9 4.71 39.73 24.52
CA ARG A 9 5.98 39.09 24.23
C ARG A 9 5.77 37.70 23.60
N THR A 10 6.25 37.52 22.39
CA THR A 10 6.39 36.22 21.73
C THR A 10 7.55 35.43 22.38
N LEU A 11 7.21 34.35 23.07
CA LEU A 11 8.16 33.35 23.55
C LEU A 11 8.63 32.49 22.37
N ALA A 12 9.86 32.69 21.94
CA ALA A 12 10.55 31.82 21.01
C ALA A 12 10.97 30.53 21.73
N ILE A 13 10.38 29.41 21.37
CA ILE A 13 10.79 28.08 21.84
C ILE A 13 11.86 27.55 20.85
N PRO A 14 13.09 27.26 21.31
CA PRO A 14 14.09 26.65 20.46
C PRO A 14 13.73 25.16 20.21
N PHE A 15 13.53 24.79 18.97
CA PHE A 15 13.44 23.40 18.54
C PHE A 15 14.84 22.75 18.67
N ALA A 16 15.02 21.96 19.72
CA ALA A 16 16.15 21.05 19.83
C ALA A 16 15.84 19.79 19.00
N ILE A 17 16.48 19.66 17.84
CA ILE A 17 16.43 18.45 17.02
C ILE A 17 17.33 17.40 17.70
N LEU A 18 16.70 16.44 18.37
CA LEU A 18 17.38 15.26 18.90
C LEU A 18 17.56 14.23 17.77
N VAL A 19 18.75 14.24 17.16
CA VAL A 19 19.14 13.20 16.21
C VAL A 19 19.62 11.99 17.01
N ILE A 20 18.78 10.97 17.12
CA ILE A 20 19.18 9.67 17.71
C ILE A 20 19.76 8.82 16.60
N PHE A 21 21.09 8.68 16.58
CA PHE A 21 21.78 7.66 15.79
C PHE A 21 21.56 6.29 16.42
N LEU A 22 20.71 5.46 15.79
CA LEU A 22 20.63 4.04 16.08
C LEU A 22 21.75 3.32 15.31
N ILE A 23 22.78 2.93 16.02
CA ILE A 23 23.85 2.06 15.52
C ILE A 23 23.24 0.66 15.34
N ALA A 24 23.01 0.26 14.10
CA ALA A 24 22.56 -1.08 13.76
C ALA A 24 23.76 -2.06 13.85
N ASN A 25 23.65 -3.04 14.74
CA ASN A 25 24.57 -4.17 14.85
C ASN A 25 24.46 -5.08 13.61
N PRO A 26 25.54 -5.38 12.89
CA PRO A 26 25.52 -6.36 11.82
C PRO A 26 25.53 -7.78 12.40
N ARG A 27 24.37 -8.43 12.49
CA ARG A 27 24.29 -9.86 12.72
C ARG A 27 24.69 -10.60 11.45
N THR A 28 25.85 -11.19 11.46
CA THR A 28 26.38 -12.13 10.48
C THR A 28 25.43 -13.32 10.32
N CYS A 29 24.68 -13.36 9.22
CA CYS A 29 23.99 -14.57 8.77
C CYS A 29 25.00 -15.51 8.11
N LYS A 30 25.35 -16.61 8.78
CA LYS A 30 26.06 -17.74 8.18
C LYS A 30 25.13 -18.43 7.18
N ARG A 31 25.47 -18.31 5.90
CA ARG A 31 24.80 -18.99 4.80
C ARG A 31 25.26 -20.44 4.76
N THR A 32 24.41 -21.37 5.21
CA THR A 32 24.64 -22.81 5.05
C THR A 32 24.24 -23.19 3.61
N LEU A 33 25.26 -23.51 2.81
CA LEU A 33 25.08 -24.07 1.45
C LEU A 33 24.65 -25.54 1.60
N VAL A 34 23.38 -25.82 1.41
CA VAL A 34 22.90 -27.18 1.23
C VAL A 34 23.01 -27.52 -0.26
N ARG A 35 23.96 -28.38 -0.58
CA ARG A 35 24.20 -28.93 -1.90
C ARG A 35 23.26 -30.12 -2.09
N ASN A 36 22.10 -29.89 -2.72
CA ASN A 36 21.25 -31.00 -3.13
C ASN A 36 21.67 -31.53 -4.51
N THR A 37 22.40 -32.65 -4.47
CA THR A 37 22.61 -33.52 -5.61
C THR A 37 21.39 -34.42 -5.74
N ALA A 38 20.47 -34.14 -6.66
CA ALA A 38 19.37 -35.04 -6.98
C ALA A 38 19.71 -35.85 -8.24
N ALA A 39 19.74 -37.16 -8.05
CA ALA A 39 19.92 -38.16 -9.07
C ALA A 39 18.73 -38.21 -10.04
N VAL A 40 19.04 -38.40 -11.31
CA VAL A 40 18.10 -38.69 -12.39
C VAL A 40 17.64 -40.15 -12.28
N PRO A 41 16.35 -40.44 -12.28
CA PRO A 41 15.86 -41.76 -12.62
C PRO A 41 15.36 -41.79 -14.08
N THR A 42 16.05 -42.51 -14.89
CA THR A 42 15.58 -43.07 -16.18
C THR A 42 14.57 -44.19 -15.88
N SER A 43 13.35 -44.10 -16.39
CA SER A 43 12.48 -45.26 -16.48
C SER A 43 11.46 -45.15 -17.61
N SER A 44 11.66 -45.99 -18.51
CA SER A 44 10.93 -46.81 -19.46
C SER A 44 9.41 -46.68 -19.58
N ALA A 45 9.02 -46.71 -20.83
CA ALA A 45 7.71 -46.85 -21.44
C ALA A 45 6.80 -47.93 -20.84
N SER A 46 5.51 -47.62 -20.79
CA SER A 46 4.39 -48.53 -21.10
C SER A 46 3.10 -47.71 -21.29
N GLU A 47 2.56 -47.68 -22.51
CA GLU A 47 1.14 -47.53 -22.83
C GLU A 47 0.48 -48.90 -22.73
N PRO A 48 -0.86 -49.08 -22.50
CA PRO A 48 -1.97 -48.32 -23.04
C PRO A 48 -3.22 -48.22 -22.13
N ALA A 49 -4.16 -47.40 -22.48
CA ALA A 49 -5.60 -47.68 -22.56
C ALA A 49 -6.51 -46.52 -22.21
N ALA A 50 -7.39 -46.24 -23.13
CA ALA A 50 -8.50 -45.32 -23.18
C ALA A 50 -9.34 -45.17 -21.89
N GLY A 51 -9.62 -43.91 -21.53
CA GLY A 51 -10.60 -43.53 -20.51
C GLY A 51 -10.74 -42.02 -20.52
N GLY A 52 -11.66 -41.50 -21.35
CA GLY A 52 -11.91 -40.07 -21.46
C GLY A 52 -12.47 -39.49 -20.16
N LEU A 53 -11.68 -38.73 -19.43
CA LEU A 53 -12.09 -37.80 -18.40
C LEU A 53 -11.84 -36.42 -18.98
N ILE A 54 -12.92 -35.72 -19.37
CA ILE A 54 -12.89 -34.31 -19.71
C ILE A 54 -12.69 -33.57 -18.42
N ILE A 55 -11.43 -33.36 -18.05
CA ILE A 55 -11.09 -32.41 -16.98
C ILE A 55 -11.12 -31.03 -17.63
N ASN A 56 -12.20 -30.30 -17.39
CA ASN A 56 -12.24 -28.85 -17.62
C ASN A 56 -11.22 -28.18 -16.70
N SER A 57 -9.96 -28.25 -17.04
CA SER A 57 -8.90 -27.45 -16.43
C SER A 57 -8.98 -26.05 -17.02
N ASN A 58 -9.81 -25.19 -16.40
CA ASN A 58 -9.59 -23.75 -16.43
C ASN A 58 -8.29 -23.45 -15.64
N VAL A 59 -7.18 -23.97 -16.14
CA VAL A 59 -5.86 -23.51 -15.72
C VAL A 59 -5.71 -22.13 -16.34
N SER A 60 -5.94 -21.09 -15.55
CA SER A 60 -5.53 -19.72 -15.90
C SER A 60 -4.08 -19.79 -16.37
N ALA A 61 -3.86 -19.49 -17.65
CA ALA A 61 -2.54 -19.51 -18.24
C ALA A 61 -1.57 -18.73 -17.34
N PRO A 62 -0.38 -19.26 -17.02
CA PRO A 62 0.58 -18.51 -16.24
C PRO A 62 0.86 -17.21 -16.97
N HIS A 63 0.60 -16.08 -16.33
CA HIS A 63 0.93 -14.76 -16.86
C HIS A 63 2.42 -14.78 -17.18
N ARG A 64 2.75 -14.86 -18.47
CA ARG A 64 4.13 -14.69 -18.94
C ARG A 64 4.51 -13.28 -18.53
N HIS A 65 5.36 -13.15 -17.51
CA HIS A 65 5.95 -11.88 -17.18
C HIS A 65 6.70 -11.39 -18.40
N ALA A 66 6.24 -10.30 -18.99
CA ALA A 66 6.98 -9.65 -20.06
C ALA A 66 8.36 -9.30 -19.50
N VAL A 67 9.41 -9.59 -20.28
CA VAL A 67 10.76 -9.18 -19.91
C VAL A 67 10.78 -7.65 -20.04
N VAL A 68 10.88 -6.96 -18.90
CA VAL A 68 10.97 -5.51 -18.87
C VAL A 68 12.44 -5.13 -18.97
N ASN A 69 12.81 -4.39 -20.02
CA ASN A 69 14.15 -3.86 -20.19
C ASN A 69 14.25 -2.52 -19.46
N TYR A 70 15.01 -2.49 -18.39
CA TYR A 70 15.22 -1.26 -17.60
C TYR A 70 16.41 -0.47 -18.18
N PRO A 71 16.30 0.88 -18.25
CA PRO A 71 17.43 1.72 -18.59
C PRO A 71 18.48 1.72 -17.48
N GLU A 72 19.70 2.13 -17.82
CA GLU A 72 20.80 2.15 -16.87
C GLU A 72 20.46 3.00 -15.62
N GLY A 73 20.69 2.43 -14.44
CA GLY A 73 20.43 3.07 -13.16
C GLY A 73 18.96 3.08 -12.71
N LEU A 74 18.04 2.52 -13.49
CA LEU A 74 16.68 2.23 -13.07
C LEU A 74 16.49 0.72 -13.05
N ASP A 75 15.97 0.19 -11.97
CA ASP A 75 15.57 -1.20 -11.81
C ASP A 75 14.16 -1.27 -11.20
N ALA A 76 13.64 -2.48 -11.07
CA ALA A 76 12.30 -2.70 -10.52
C ALA A 76 12.18 -2.16 -9.08
N VAL A 77 13.23 -2.32 -8.26
CA VAL A 77 13.22 -1.89 -6.86
C VAL A 77 13.20 -0.36 -6.74
N ARG A 78 14.01 0.29 -7.57
CA ARG A 78 14.05 1.75 -7.59
C ARG A 78 12.76 2.35 -8.12
N LEU A 79 12.18 1.75 -9.18
CA LEU A 79 10.90 2.17 -9.71
C LEU A 79 9.78 1.99 -8.68
N GLN A 80 9.72 0.84 -8.01
CA GLN A 80 8.81 0.59 -6.89
C GLN A 80 8.95 1.68 -5.83
N TYR A 81 10.17 1.96 -5.37
CA TYR A 81 10.40 2.99 -4.37
C TYR A 81 9.87 4.36 -4.80
N LEU A 82 10.16 4.79 -6.05
CA LEU A 82 9.70 6.06 -6.58
C LEU A 82 8.18 6.17 -6.65
N VAL A 83 7.49 5.07 -6.95
CA VAL A 83 6.02 5.01 -6.94
C VAL A 83 5.47 5.06 -5.53
N GLU A 84 6.05 4.27 -4.61
CA GLU A 84 5.53 4.11 -3.24
C GLU A 84 5.71 5.36 -2.37
N ILE A 85 6.73 6.20 -2.66
CA ILE A 85 6.91 7.47 -1.94
C ILE A 85 6.04 8.61 -2.47
N ASP A 86 5.43 8.44 -3.64
CA ASP A 86 4.55 9.46 -4.19
C ASP A 86 3.28 9.63 -3.36
N SER A 87 2.92 10.88 -3.10
CA SER A 87 1.81 11.21 -2.20
C SER A 87 0.44 10.70 -2.68
N GLN A 88 0.20 10.65 -4.00
CA GLN A 88 -1.05 10.11 -4.54
C GLN A 88 -1.10 8.59 -4.40
N PHE A 89 0.03 7.91 -4.64
CA PHE A 89 0.10 6.46 -4.45
C PHE A 89 0.03 6.08 -2.97
N ALA A 90 0.74 6.78 -2.12
CA ALA A 90 0.80 6.54 -0.68
C ALA A 90 -0.52 6.88 0.05
N ALA A 91 -1.43 7.63 -0.58
CA ALA A 91 -2.69 8.00 0.03
C ALA A 91 -3.51 6.76 0.43
N PRO A 92 -3.93 6.64 1.69
CA PRO A 92 -4.68 5.48 2.16
C PRO A 92 -6.10 5.46 1.59
N LYS A 93 -6.68 4.27 1.47
CA LYS A 93 -8.13 4.13 1.35
C LYS A 93 -8.76 4.48 2.68
N THR A 94 -9.74 5.37 2.66
CA THR A 94 -10.45 5.79 3.87
C THR A 94 -11.94 5.53 3.76
N MET A 95 -12.58 5.33 4.90
CA MET A 95 -14.03 5.27 5.05
C MET A 95 -14.48 6.18 6.19
N SER A 96 -15.71 6.64 6.12
CA SER A 96 -16.30 7.50 7.16
C SER A 96 -17.20 6.71 8.11
N CYS A 97 -17.15 7.05 9.38
CA CYS A 97 -18.06 6.57 10.42
C CYS A 97 -18.70 7.77 11.11
N SER A 98 -20.04 7.84 11.09
CA SER A 98 -20.78 8.94 11.74
C SER A 98 -20.89 8.74 13.24
N LYS A 99 -20.78 9.83 14.02
CA LYS A 99 -21.05 9.84 15.46
C LYS A 99 -22.53 9.69 15.78
N ALA A 100 -23.42 10.03 14.84
CA ALA A 100 -24.84 10.03 15.08
C ALA A 100 -25.42 8.61 15.23
N ARG A 101 -26.14 8.39 16.31
CA ARG A 101 -26.88 7.15 16.56
C ARG A 101 -27.93 6.94 15.45
N GLY A 102 -28.00 5.74 14.87
CA GLY A 102 -28.91 5.41 13.77
C GLY A 102 -28.39 5.71 12.36
N ARG A 103 -27.22 6.32 12.22
CA ARG A 103 -26.48 6.43 10.95
C ARG A 103 -25.26 5.50 10.93
N SER A 104 -25.45 4.29 11.43
CA SER A 104 -24.38 3.30 11.45
C SER A 104 -24.04 2.90 10.02
N THR A 105 -22.77 3.05 9.66
CA THR A 105 -22.19 2.44 8.46
C THR A 105 -21.59 1.09 8.83
N ASP A 106 -21.26 0.27 7.83
CA ASP A 106 -20.56 -1.00 8.04
C ASP A 106 -19.25 -0.79 8.83
N LEU A 107 -18.55 0.32 8.57
CA LEU A 107 -17.36 0.69 9.33
C LEU A 107 -17.66 0.89 10.81
N CYS A 108 -18.69 1.67 11.16
CA CYS A 108 -19.06 1.89 12.56
C CYS A 108 -19.40 0.59 13.27
N THR A 109 -20.10 -0.32 12.58
CA THR A 109 -20.42 -1.65 13.10
C THR A 109 -19.15 -2.47 13.38
N VAL A 110 -18.20 -2.49 12.44
CA VAL A 110 -16.93 -3.20 12.63
C VAL A 110 -16.12 -2.59 13.77
N LEU A 111 -16.04 -1.27 13.87
CA LEU A 111 -15.33 -0.59 14.97
C LEU A 111 -15.93 -0.93 16.34
N THR A 112 -17.25 -0.97 16.45
CA THR A 112 -17.96 -1.32 17.68
C THR A 112 -17.75 -2.80 18.05
N GLN A 113 -17.87 -3.70 17.07
CA GLN A 113 -17.65 -5.14 17.29
C GLN A 113 -16.24 -5.46 17.76
N ARG A 114 -15.25 -4.67 17.35
CA ARG A 114 -13.86 -4.83 17.76
C ARG A 114 -13.51 -4.09 19.06
N GLY A 115 -14.47 -3.38 19.64
CA GLY A 115 -14.24 -2.57 20.84
C GLY A 115 -13.42 -1.31 20.60
N TYR A 116 -13.26 -0.86 19.33
CA TYR A 116 -12.54 0.37 18.99
C TYR A 116 -13.41 1.61 19.07
N ALA A 117 -14.74 1.44 19.07
CA ALA A 117 -15.71 2.49 19.30
C ALA A 117 -16.86 1.98 20.17
N GLU A 118 -17.49 2.88 20.91
CA GLU A 118 -18.66 2.57 21.74
C GLU A 118 -19.63 3.75 21.75
N TYR A 119 -20.93 3.49 22.00
CA TYR A 119 -21.88 4.56 22.21
C TYR A 119 -21.77 5.11 23.62
N SER A 120 -21.55 6.41 23.75
CA SER A 120 -21.61 7.07 25.04
C SER A 120 -23.01 7.00 25.65
N ALA A 121 -23.13 7.23 26.95
CA ALA A 121 -24.42 7.28 27.64
C ALA A 121 -25.38 8.30 27.00
N ASP A 122 -24.84 9.42 26.51
CA ASP A 122 -25.57 10.52 25.90
C ASP A 122 -25.88 10.30 24.39
N GLY A 123 -25.45 9.17 23.84
CA GLY A 123 -25.85 8.73 22.53
C GLY A 123 -24.83 8.79 21.39
N PRO A 124 -23.86 9.73 21.31
CA PRO A 124 -22.90 9.70 20.21
C PRO A 124 -21.92 8.53 20.30
N LEU A 125 -21.48 8.03 19.16
CA LEU A 125 -20.40 7.06 19.06
C LEU A 125 -19.08 7.76 19.39
N VAL A 126 -18.27 7.14 20.24
CA VAL A 126 -16.95 7.65 20.63
C VAL A 126 -15.89 6.57 20.43
N LEU A 127 -14.67 6.98 20.13
CA LEU A 127 -13.55 6.03 20.07
C LEU A 127 -13.13 5.64 21.49
N THR A 128 -12.93 4.35 21.72
CA THR A 128 -12.36 3.84 22.97
C THR A 128 -10.86 4.16 23.03
N ARG A 129 -10.28 4.01 24.21
CA ARG A 129 -8.82 4.12 24.37
C ARG A 129 -8.06 3.15 23.45
N GLU A 130 -8.58 1.93 23.30
CA GLU A 130 -7.99 0.94 22.39
C GLU A 130 -8.12 1.40 20.94
N GLY A 131 -9.28 1.92 20.53
CA GLY A 131 -9.49 2.48 19.20
C GLY A 131 -8.51 3.60 18.88
N VAL A 132 -8.29 4.53 19.78
CA VAL A 132 -7.31 5.61 19.61
C VAL A 132 -5.89 5.07 19.43
N LEU A 133 -5.51 4.01 20.15
CA LEU A 133 -4.17 3.42 20.06
C LEU A 133 -3.97 2.54 18.81
N LYS A 134 -5.01 1.85 18.34
CA LYS A 134 -4.94 0.89 17.24
C LYS A 134 -5.22 1.48 15.87
N LEU A 135 -6.05 2.52 15.80
CA LEU A 135 -6.46 3.16 14.55
C LEU A 135 -5.48 4.27 14.17
N ASN A 136 -4.39 3.91 13.49
CA ASN A 136 -3.43 4.88 13.00
C ASN A 136 -4.02 5.75 11.87
N GLY A 137 -3.79 7.08 11.93
CA GLY A 137 -4.20 8.02 10.89
C GLY A 137 -5.70 8.33 10.85
N VAL A 138 -6.42 8.06 11.93
CA VAL A 138 -7.81 8.50 12.08
C VAL A 138 -7.88 10.02 12.16
N THR A 139 -8.79 10.59 11.38
CA THR A 139 -9.08 12.02 11.42
C THR A 139 -10.48 12.24 12.00
N GLU A 140 -10.57 13.04 13.06
CA GLU A 140 -11.84 13.44 13.65
C GLU A 140 -12.48 14.57 12.83
N MET A 141 -13.78 14.40 12.53
CA MET A 141 -14.62 15.37 11.89
C MET A 141 -15.72 15.82 12.86
N SER A 142 -16.40 16.91 12.54
CA SER A 142 -17.51 17.41 13.37
C SER A 142 -18.61 16.37 13.61
N ASP A 143 -18.91 15.55 12.59
CA ASP A 143 -20.00 14.59 12.58
C ASP A 143 -19.55 13.12 12.58
N GLY A 144 -18.24 12.86 12.64
CA GLY A 144 -17.73 11.49 12.58
C GLY A 144 -16.22 11.39 12.57
N TRP A 145 -15.74 10.26 12.05
CA TRP A 145 -14.33 9.97 11.84
C TRP A 145 -14.09 9.49 10.40
N ILE A 146 -12.94 9.85 9.87
CA ILE A 146 -12.37 9.27 8.67
C ILE A 146 -11.31 8.28 9.14
N VAL A 147 -11.48 7.00 8.78
CA VAL A 147 -10.63 5.91 9.22
C VAL A 147 -9.93 5.29 8.03
N PRO A 148 -8.59 5.17 8.02
CA PRO A 148 -7.87 4.41 7.02
C PRO A 148 -8.23 2.93 7.10
N VAL A 149 -8.58 2.33 5.97
CA VAL A 149 -9.01 0.92 5.88
C VAL A 149 -8.11 0.08 4.99
N GLY A 150 -7.18 0.71 4.27
CA GLY A 150 -6.20 0.03 3.43
C GLY A 150 -5.22 0.99 2.79
N GLN A 151 -4.20 0.44 2.18
CA GLN A 151 -3.17 1.17 1.44
C GLN A 151 -2.91 0.52 0.08
N ARG A 152 -2.38 1.28 -0.87
CA ARG A 152 -1.94 0.72 -2.14
C ARG A 152 -0.64 -0.04 -1.94
N LYS A 153 -0.51 -1.16 -2.62
CA LYS A 153 0.70 -1.97 -2.64
C LYS A 153 1.13 -2.15 -4.09
N PHE A 154 2.37 -1.81 -4.38
CA PHE A 154 3.00 -2.13 -5.64
C PHE A 154 3.09 -3.65 -5.83
N VAL A 155 2.79 -4.14 -7.02
CA VAL A 155 2.87 -5.57 -7.36
C VAL A 155 3.98 -5.82 -8.36
N SER A 156 3.94 -5.16 -9.52
CA SER A 156 4.94 -5.34 -10.56
C SER A 156 4.93 -4.22 -11.59
N VAL A 157 6.03 -4.07 -12.32
CA VAL A 157 6.06 -3.34 -13.58
C VAL A 157 5.58 -4.28 -14.68
N GLU A 158 4.56 -3.89 -15.42
CA GLU A 158 4.05 -4.67 -16.54
C GLU A 158 4.73 -4.30 -17.84
N ARG A 159 5.02 -3.02 -17.99
CA ARG A 159 5.58 -2.45 -19.21
C ARG A 159 6.41 -1.22 -18.89
N LEU A 160 7.49 -1.05 -19.66
CA LEU A 160 8.35 0.13 -19.61
C LEU A 160 8.71 0.50 -21.05
N ASP A 161 8.21 1.63 -21.51
CA ASP A 161 8.42 2.14 -22.87
C ASP A 161 9.35 3.32 -22.84
N ASP A 162 10.35 3.33 -23.69
CA ASP A 162 11.18 4.50 -23.96
C ASP A 162 10.36 5.50 -24.79
N THR A 163 10.18 6.71 -24.27
CA THR A 163 9.46 7.80 -24.93
C THR A 163 10.40 8.84 -25.54
N GLY A 164 11.70 8.60 -25.48
CA GLY A 164 12.74 9.51 -25.96
C GLY A 164 13.19 10.52 -24.90
N ASP A 165 14.26 11.23 -25.18
CA ASP A 165 14.82 12.29 -24.32
C ASP A 165 15.13 11.87 -22.88
N GLY A 166 15.52 10.58 -22.67
CA GLY A 166 15.77 10.02 -21.35
C GLY A 166 14.53 9.88 -20.48
N LYS A 167 13.36 9.76 -21.13
CA LYS A 167 12.08 9.56 -20.47
C LYS A 167 11.53 8.18 -20.75
N PHE A 168 10.84 7.63 -19.78
CA PHE A 168 10.21 6.32 -19.84
C PHE A 168 8.80 6.36 -19.28
N LEU A 169 7.88 5.69 -19.96
CA LEU A 169 6.53 5.47 -19.50
C LEU A 169 6.42 4.07 -18.90
N ALA A 170 6.21 3.99 -17.58
CA ALA A 170 5.98 2.72 -16.90
C ALA A 170 4.49 2.47 -16.70
N THR A 171 4.05 1.26 -17.02
CA THR A 171 2.75 0.71 -16.60
C THR A 171 3.00 -0.21 -15.42
N VAL A 172 2.40 0.11 -14.30
CA VAL A 172 2.60 -0.55 -13.02
C VAL A 172 1.29 -1.21 -12.58
N ARG A 173 1.36 -2.47 -12.16
CA ARG A 173 0.28 -3.17 -11.50
C ARG A 173 0.38 -2.98 -9.99
N TRP A 174 -0.74 -2.69 -9.37
CA TRP A 174 -0.86 -2.49 -7.95
C TRP A 174 -2.20 -3.05 -7.42
N GLN A 175 -2.29 -3.23 -6.10
CA GLN A 175 -3.47 -3.71 -5.40
C GLN A 175 -3.73 -2.88 -4.15
N TRP A 176 -4.99 -2.83 -3.72
CA TRP A 176 -5.30 -2.41 -2.37
C TRP A 176 -4.93 -3.52 -1.38
N GLN A 177 -4.15 -3.20 -0.36
CA GLN A 177 -3.89 -4.06 0.79
C GLN A 177 -4.75 -3.56 1.95
N PRO A 178 -5.82 -4.29 2.34
CA PRO A 178 -6.64 -3.91 3.47
C PRO A 178 -5.81 -4.04 4.76
N ASN A 179 -6.06 -3.13 5.69
CA ASN A 179 -5.63 -3.32 7.07
C ASN A 179 -6.63 -4.24 7.80
N GLU A 180 -6.46 -4.41 9.10
CA GLU A 180 -7.32 -5.25 9.93
C GLU A 180 -8.81 -4.85 9.84
N ILE A 181 -9.12 -3.56 9.79
CA ILE A 181 -10.48 -3.04 9.64
C ILE A 181 -11.00 -3.27 8.21
N GLY A 182 -10.19 -2.90 7.22
CA GLY A 182 -10.56 -3.03 5.81
C GLY A 182 -10.79 -4.47 5.37
N GLY A 183 -10.06 -5.43 5.94
CA GLY A 183 -10.23 -6.85 5.63
C GLY A 183 -11.65 -7.38 5.93
N SER A 184 -12.33 -6.79 6.90
CA SER A 184 -13.72 -7.12 7.23
C SER A 184 -14.76 -6.44 6.33
N LEU A 185 -14.37 -5.35 5.64
CA LEU A 185 -15.28 -4.47 4.92
C LEU A 185 -15.19 -4.58 3.40
N LEU A 186 -13.98 -4.78 2.90
CA LEU A 186 -13.67 -4.48 1.51
C LEU A 186 -13.61 -5.72 0.62
N GLY A 187 -13.69 -6.90 1.20
CA GLY A 187 -13.60 -8.14 0.45
C GLY A 187 -12.24 -8.32 -0.24
N ARG A 188 -12.19 -9.12 -1.31
CA ARG A 188 -10.97 -9.38 -2.06
C ARG A 188 -10.63 -8.21 -2.97
N ALA A 189 -9.43 -7.67 -2.83
CA ALA A 189 -8.91 -6.64 -3.72
C ALA A 189 -8.65 -7.20 -5.13
N GLN A 190 -8.85 -6.36 -6.13
CA GLN A 190 -8.52 -6.63 -7.53
C GLN A 190 -7.20 -5.97 -7.91
N ASP A 191 -6.64 -6.42 -9.04
CA ASP A 191 -5.48 -5.78 -9.66
C ASP A 191 -5.92 -4.51 -10.38
N HIS A 192 -5.16 -3.45 -10.14
CA HIS A 192 -5.30 -2.17 -10.80
C HIS A 192 -4.04 -1.82 -11.56
N THR A 193 -4.13 -0.87 -12.49
CA THR A 193 -2.98 -0.37 -13.21
C THR A 193 -2.90 1.15 -13.11
N LEU A 194 -1.69 1.66 -13.00
CA LEU A 194 -1.36 3.07 -13.19
C LEU A 194 -0.32 3.19 -14.30
N SER A 195 -0.18 4.38 -14.86
CA SER A 195 0.92 4.70 -15.77
C SER A 195 1.55 6.01 -15.36
N ALA A 196 2.88 6.01 -15.24
CA ALA A 196 3.66 7.17 -14.83
C ALA A 196 4.88 7.38 -15.72
N GLU A 197 5.20 8.63 -15.97
CA GLU A 197 6.41 9.05 -16.69
C GLU A 197 7.56 9.22 -15.70
N PHE A 198 8.67 8.57 -16.02
CA PHE A 198 9.92 8.69 -15.29
C PHE A 198 10.95 9.38 -16.17
N ALA A 199 11.78 10.23 -15.58
CA ALA A 199 12.90 10.87 -16.27
C ALA A 199 14.14 10.80 -15.41
N GLY A 200 15.28 10.72 -16.07
CA GLY A 200 16.55 10.69 -15.36
C GLY A 200 17.69 10.10 -16.16
N GLY A 201 18.68 9.62 -15.45
CA GLY A 201 19.87 8.97 -15.97
C GLY A 201 20.52 8.11 -14.90
N VAL A 202 21.71 7.59 -15.18
CA VAL A 202 22.40 6.56 -14.39
C VAL A 202 22.36 6.74 -12.86
N ARG A 203 22.43 8.00 -12.39
CA ARG A 203 22.54 8.28 -10.95
C ARG A 203 21.25 8.82 -10.33
N HIS A 204 20.35 9.37 -11.14
CA HIS A 204 19.19 10.08 -10.63
C HIS A 204 17.97 9.84 -11.50
N TRP A 205 16.96 9.19 -10.93
CA TRP A 205 15.65 8.96 -11.53
C TRP A 205 14.58 9.59 -10.66
N VAL A 206 13.60 10.21 -11.30
CA VAL A 206 12.42 10.80 -10.65
C VAL A 206 11.17 10.39 -11.40
N MET A 207 10.08 10.28 -10.68
CA MET A 207 8.75 10.20 -11.28
C MET A 207 8.27 11.62 -11.55
N ASN A 208 8.02 11.95 -12.81
CA ASN A 208 7.61 13.29 -13.23
C ASN A 208 6.12 13.52 -13.01
N ARG A 209 5.31 12.60 -13.51
CA ARG A 209 3.85 12.75 -13.48
C ARG A 209 3.16 11.43 -13.73
N TYR A 210 1.90 11.34 -13.34
CA TYR A 210 1.00 10.30 -13.83
C TYR A 210 0.45 10.63 -15.21
N VAL A 211 0.42 9.64 -16.08
CA VAL A 211 -0.37 9.63 -17.32
C VAL A 211 -1.74 9.02 -17.05
N LYS A 212 -1.75 7.93 -16.26
CA LYS A 212 -2.94 7.36 -15.66
C LYS A 212 -2.70 7.25 -14.16
N PRO A 213 -3.28 8.12 -13.33
CA PRO A 213 -3.10 8.08 -11.88
C PRO A 213 -3.70 6.81 -11.25
N PRO A 214 -3.26 6.43 -10.05
CA PRO A 214 -3.92 5.38 -9.30
C PRO A 214 -5.35 5.81 -8.96
N ASP A 215 -6.30 4.93 -9.21
CA ASP A 215 -7.70 5.17 -8.87
C ASP A 215 -7.96 4.97 -7.36
N ASN A 216 -9.19 5.31 -6.93
CA ASN A 216 -9.66 5.11 -5.57
C ASN A 216 -10.70 3.99 -5.46
N ASP A 217 -10.97 3.29 -6.57
CA ASP A 217 -11.90 2.19 -6.55
C ASP A 217 -11.27 0.99 -5.86
N TRP A 218 -12.08 0.28 -5.09
CA TRP A 218 -11.61 -0.93 -4.43
C TRP A 218 -11.70 -2.16 -5.35
N ARG A 219 -12.66 -2.11 -6.28
CA ARG A 219 -13.00 -3.20 -7.20
C ARG A 219 -12.66 -2.84 -8.62
#